data_599f294979580bfc53cb789731f88268
#
_entry.id   599f294979580bfc53cb789731f88268
#
_cell.length_a   1.000
_cell.length_b   1.000
_cell.length_c   1.000
_cell.angle_alpha   90.00
_cell.angle_beta   90.00
_cell.angle_gamma   90.00
#
_symmetry.space_group_name_H-M   'P 1'
#
loop_
_entity.id
_entity.type
_entity.pdbx_description
1 polymer ?
#
loop_
_entity_poly.entity_id
_entity_poly.type
_entity_poly.pdbx_seq_one_letter_code
_entity_poly.pdbx_strand_id
1 'polypeptide(L)'
;IFPRPVLQPPKMRPLTEEETKTFFEKLSKYIGKNITYLVERSDEPHVFRLHHDRVYYVSERVLKKAECVPRDNLSALGVCFGKFTKSGKFRLHITSLDYLSQYCRFKVWIKPTAEMSFMYGNHVLKAHVAKISEEAPEHEGVVVFSQTSDLPIGFAVTAKSAAASAKLDPTAIVAFHQADVGEYLRNE
;
A
#
# COMPACT_ATOMS: atom_id res chain seq x y z
N ILE A 1 14.79 -33.72 32.80
CA ILE A 1 14.94 -32.44 32.07
C ILE A 1 14.33 -32.66 30.69
N PHE A 2 13.07 -32.30 30.52
CA PHE A 2 12.43 -32.35 29.20
C PHE A 2 12.97 -31.22 28.36
N PRO A 3 13.45 -31.47 27.12
CA PRO A 3 13.85 -30.39 26.23
C PRO A 3 12.62 -29.52 25.96
N ARG A 4 12.71 -28.23 26.18
CA ARG A 4 11.68 -27.28 25.75
C ARG A 4 11.49 -27.46 24.24
N PRO A 5 10.26 -27.52 23.74
CA PRO A 5 10.04 -27.56 22.30
C PRO A 5 10.68 -26.31 21.71
N VAL A 6 11.66 -26.52 20.85
CA VAL A 6 12.24 -25.45 20.03
C VAL A 6 11.10 -24.98 19.14
N LEU A 7 10.46 -23.89 19.52
CA LEU A 7 9.52 -23.18 18.68
C LEU A 7 10.29 -22.78 17.42
N GLN A 8 10.14 -23.58 16.38
CA GLN A 8 10.68 -23.22 15.07
C GLN A 8 10.03 -21.89 14.70
N PRO A 9 10.81 -20.86 14.48
CA PRO A 9 10.28 -19.59 14.13
C PRO A 9 9.43 -19.71 12.85
N PRO A 10 8.30 -18.96 12.68
CA PRO A 10 7.35 -19.16 11.61
C PRO A 10 7.96 -18.94 10.21
N LYS A 11 7.99 -19.91 9.33
CA LYS A 11 8.38 -19.83 7.91
C LYS A 11 7.50 -18.75 7.24
N MET A 12 7.92 -18.18 6.13
CA MET A 12 7.02 -17.42 5.27
C MET A 12 5.76 -18.24 5.05
N ARG A 13 4.69 -17.91 5.76
CA ARG A 13 3.47 -18.70 5.78
C ARG A 13 2.38 -18.06 4.93
N PRO A 14 1.41 -18.82 4.42
CA PRO A 14 0.20 -18.24 3.87
C PRO A 14 -0.53 -17.42 4.95
N LEU A 15 -1.30 -16.44 4.54
CA LEU A 15 -2.19 -15.68 5.42
C LEU A 15 -3.32 -16.60 5.91
N THR A 16 -3.80 -16.38 7.14
CA THR A 16 -5.04 -16.99 7.61
C THR A 16 -6.25 -16.36 6.91
N GLU A 17 -7.43 -16.95 7.05
CA GLU A 17 -8.66 -16.40 6.44
C GLU A 17 -8.98 -14.99 6.95
N GLU A 18 -8.83 -14.75 8.26
CA GLU A 18 -9.04 -13.43 8.87
C GLU A 18 -8.02 -12.39 8.40
N GLU A 19 -6.76 -12.78 8.35
CA GLU A 19 -5.68 -11.93 7.82
C GLU A 19 -5.90 -11.61 6.35
N THR A 20 -6.30 -12.61 5.56
CA THR A 20 -6.61 -12.46 4.14
C THR A 20 -7.76 -11.47 3.94
N LYS A 21 -8.83 -11.62 4.71
CA LYS A 21 -9.98 -10.72 4.66
C LYS A 21 -9.57 -9.28 4.99
N THR A 22 -8.89 -9.06 6.11
CA THR A 22 -8.43 -7.73 6.55
C THR A 22 -7.50 -7.09 5.52
N PHE A 23 -6.58 -7.88 4.96
CA PHE A 23 -5.66 -7.43 3.92
C PHE A 23 -6.39 -7.01 2.64
N PHE A 24 -7.27 -7.86 2.12
CA PHE A 24 -8.01 -7.56 0.89
C PHE A 24 -9.04 -6.45 1.07
N GLU A 25 -9.69 -6.33 2.22
CA GLU A 25 -10.55 -5.18 2.55
C GLU A 25 -9.77 -3.86 2.48
N LYS A 26 -8.54 -3.83 3.02
CA LYS A 26 -7.69 -2.63 2.94
C LYS A 26 -7.24 -2.35 1.51
N LEU A 27 -6.86 -3.37 0.77
CA LEU A 27 -6.38 -3.25 -0.61
C LEU A 27 -7.50 -2.83 -1.57
N SER A 28 -8.71 -3.34 -1.38
CA SER A 28 -9.88 -3.04 -2.21
C SER A 28 -10.28 -1.56 -2.19
N LYS A 29 -9.98 -0.83 -1.11
CA LYS A 29 -10.19 0.62 -1.04
C LYS A 29 -9.40 1.39 -2.10
N TYR A 30 -8.25 0.88 -2.51
CA TYR A 30 -7.39 1.52 -3.52
C TYR A 30 -7.64 0.99 -4.93
N ILE A 31 -7.68 -0.32 -5.09
CA ILE A 31 -7.71 -0.97 -6.40
C ILE A 31 -9.06 -1.63 -6.74
N GLY A 32 -9.95 -1.77 -5.77
CA GLY A 32 -11.28 -2.32 -5.98
C GLY A 32 -11.26 -3.72 -6.61
N LYS A 33 -12.06 -3.92 -7.65
CA LYS A 33 -12.15 -5.19 -8.39
C LYS A 33 -10.85 -5.56 -9.13
N ASN A 34 -9.94 -4.62 -9.33
CA ASN A 34 -8.66 -4.86 -10.01
C ASN A 34 -7.71 -5.77 -9.21
N ILE A 35 -8.09 -6.17 -7.99
CA ILE A 35 -7.41 -7.21 -7.20
C ILE A 35 -7.22 -8.49 -8.01
N THR A 36 -8.15 -8.84 -8.89
CA THR A 36 -8.06 -10.02 -9.75
C THR A 36 -6.79 -10.04 -10.58
N TYR A 37 -6.31 -8.88 -11.07
CA TYR A 37 -5.06 -8.78 -11.83
C TYR A 37 -3.80 -9.09 -11.01
N LEU A 38 -3.86 -8.98 -9.68
CA LEU A 38 -2.78 -9.37 -8.79
C LEU A 38 -2.83 -10.86 -8.43
N VAL A 39 -4.03 -11.44 -8.33
CA VAL A 39 -4.23 -12.83 -7.91
C VAL A 39 -4.17 -13.77 -9.09
N GLU A 40 -4.77 -13.39 -10.24
CA GLU A 40 -4.91 -14.19 -11.44
C GLU A 40 -3.97 -13.68 -12.55
N ARG A 41 -2.66 -13.69 -12.27
CA ARG A 41 -1.68 -13.29 -13.27
C ARG A 41 -1.49 -14.38 -14.33
N SER A 42 -1.47 -13.97 -15.59
CA SER A 42 -1.25 -14.86 -16.74
C SER A 42 0.23 -15.10 -17.05
N ASP A 43 1.12 -14.23 -16.60
CA ASP A 43 2.57 -14.29 -16.87
C ASP A 43 3.30 -15.25 -15.92
N GLU A 44 3.22 -15.03 -14.62
CA GLU A 44 3.85 -15.83 -13.59
C GLU A 44 2.99 -15.85 -12.32
N PRO A 45 2.70 -17.04 -11.76
CA PRO A 45 1.92 -17.13 -10.54
C PRO A 45 2.60 -16.40 -9.37
N HIS A 46 1.86 -15.50 -8.74
CA HIS A 46 2.32 -14.77 -7.55
C HIS A 46 1.40 -15.07 -6.37
N VAL A 47 1.97 -15.05 -5.18
CA VAL A 47 1.26 -15.35 -3.94
C VAL A 47 1.58 -14.34 -2.87
N PHE A 48 0.62 -14.14 -1.96
CA PHE A 48 0.83 -13.36 -0.75
C PHE A 48 1.30 -14.28 0.37
N ARG A 49 2.36 -13.89 1.07
CA ARG A 49 2.94 -14.62 2.20
C ARG A 49 3.21 -13.67 3.37
N LEU A 50 3.00 -14.17 4.58
CA LEU A 50 3.32 -13.43 5.79
C LEU A 50 4.68 -13.84 6.34
N HIS A 51 5.51 -12.85 6.68
CA HIS A 51 6.79 -13.02 7.36
C HIS A 51 7.02 -11.85 8.33
N HIS A 52 7.22 -12.15 9.62
CA HIS A 52 7.36 -11.14 10.68
C HIS A 52 6.32 -10.01 10.63
N ASP A 53 5.04 -10.37 10.63
CA ASP A 53 3.88 -9.46 10.55
C ASP A 53 3.78 -8.63 9.26
N ARG A 54 4.68 -8.85 8.29
CA ARG A 54 4.68 -8.18 6.99
C ARG A 54 4.15 -9.10 5.90
N VAL A 55 3.32 -8.56 5.03
CA VAL A 55 2.78 -9.27 3.86
C VAL A 55 3.66 -8.99 2.66
N TYR A 56 4.17 -10.05 2.05
CA TYR A 56 5.00 -10.01 0.85
C TYR A 56 4.25 -10.59 -0.33
N TYR A 57 4.41 -9.94 -1.46
CA TYR A 57 3.95 -10.41 -2.76
C TYR A 57 5.13 -10.94 -3.54
N VAL A 58 5.12 -12.22 -3.88
CA VAL A 58 6.27 -12.93 -4.43
C VAL A 58 5.84 -13.94 -5.46
N SER A 59 6.66 -14.15 -6.51
CA SER A 59 6.40 -15.20 -7.46
C SER A 59 6.65 -16.58 -6.83
N GLU A 60 5.84 -17.56 -7.20
CA GLU A 60 5.98 -18.93 -6.68
C GLU A 60 7.34 -19.54 -7.03
N ARG A 61 7.89 -19.20 -8.19
CA ARG A 61 9.21 -19.67 -8.60
C ARG A 61 10.32 -19.18 -7.68
N VAL A 62 10.28 -17.91 -7.29
CA VAL A 62 11.24 -17.32 -6.35
C VAL A 62 11.04 -17.88 -4.96
N LEU A 63 9.78 -18.05 -4.54
CA LEU A 63 9.44 -18.66 -3.25
C LEU A 63 10.02 -20.08 -3.10
N LYS A 64 9.87 -20.93 -4.12
CA LYS A 64 10.46 -22.30 -4.15
C LYS A 64 11.98 -22.29 -4.02
N LYS A 65 12.66 -21.34 -4.69
CA LYS A 65 14.12 -21.19 -4.56
C LYS A 65 14.54 -20.73 -3.16
N ALA A 66 13.73 -19.91 -2.52
CA ALA A 66 14.01 -19.42 -1.17
C ALA A 66 13.84 -20.48 -0.07
N GLU A 67 13.18 -21.61 -0.37
CA GLU A 67 13.07 -22.75 0.58
C GLU A 67 14.45 -23.31 0.98
N CYS A 68 15.47 -23.13 0.14
CA CYS A 68 16.84 -23.55 0.41
C CYS A 68 17.58 -22.60 1.38
N VAL A 69 17.04 -21.41 1.63
CA VAL A 69 17.69 -20.40 2.48
C VAL A 69 17.22 -20.63 3.93
N PRO A 70 18.18 -20.71 4.89
CA PRO A 70 17.84 -20.73 6.30
C PRO A 70 17.05 -19.47 6.66
N ARG A 71 16.08 -19.63 7.51
CA ARG A 71 15.12 -18.62 7.86
C ARG A 71 15.70 -17.38 8.52
N ASP A 72 16.70 -17.56 9.39
CA ASP A 72 17.37 -16.47 10.09
C ASP A 72 18.16 -15.58 9.10
N ASN A 73 18.45 -16.11 7.92
CA ASN A 73 19.12 -15.39 6.83
C ASN A 73 18.15 -14.76 5.83
N LEU A 74 16.85 -15.07 5.92
CA LEU A 74 15.83 -14.51 5.05
C LEU A 74 15.23 -13.25 5.69
N SER A 75 15.68 -12.08 5.28
CA SER A 75 15.17 -10.79 5.77
C SER A 75 13.91 -10.34 5.02
N ALA A 76 13.87 -10.53 3.70
CA ALA A 76 12.74 -10.17 2.84
C ALA A 76 12.73 -11.00 1.56
N LEU A 77 11.56 -11.17 0.95
CA LEU A 77 11.41 -11.83 -0.35
C LEU A 77 10.23 -11.25 -1.11
N GLY A 78 10.50 -10.76 -2.33
CA GLY A 78 9.48 -10.08 -3.14
C GLY A 78 9.20 -8.65 -2.66
N VAL A 79 7.99 -8.18 -2.92
CA VAL A 79 7.55 -6.81 -2.60
C VAL A 79 6.72 -6.80 -1.32
N CYS A 80 7.13 -6.00 -0.33
CA CYS A 80 6.38 -5.81 0.90
C CYS A 80 5.15 -4.92 0.63
N PHE A 81 3.95 -5.46 0.80
CA PHE A 81 2.71 -4.69 0.67
C PHE A 81 2.36 -3.92 1.94
N GLY A 82 2.81 -4.37 3.08
CA GLY A 82 2.54 -3.71 4.35
C GLY A 82 2.71 -4.63 5.54
N LYS A 83 2.23 -4.18 6.69
CA LYS A 83 2.33 -4.93 7.95
C LYS A 83 1.03 -4.95 8.73
N PHE A 84 0.84 -6.02 9.49
CA PHE A 84 -0.19 -6.09 10.52
C PHE A 84 0.29 -5.38 11.80
N THR A 85 -0.60 -4.61 12.40
CA THR A 85 -0.37 -4.03 13.72
C THR A 85 -0.73 -5.04 14.81
N LYS A 86 -0.25 -4.81 16.04
CA LYS A 86 -0.62 -5.65 17.21
C LYS A 86 -2.14 -5.72 17.45
N SER A 87 -2.89 -4.74 16.95
CA SER A 87 -4.37 -4.70 17.02
C SER A 87 -5.06 -5.41 15.84
N GLY A 88 -4.33 -6.16 15.01
CA GLY A 88 -4.88 -6.88 13.85
C GLY A 88 -5.24 -6.02 12.65
N LYS A 89 -4.97 -4.71 12.69
CA LYS A 89 -5.20 -3.82 11.53
C LYS A 89 -4.05 -3.90 10.54
N PHE A 90 -4.36 -3.88 9.25
CA PHE A 90 -3.36 -3.86 8.20
C PHE A 90 -3.02 -2.42 7.76
N ARG A 91 -1.73 -2.13 7.64
CA ARG A 91 -1.20 -0.88 7.10
C ARG A 91 -0.39 -1.16 5.84
N LEU A 92 -0.77 -0.52 4.73
CA LEU A 92 0.01 -0.55 3.49
C LEU A 92 1.33 0.20 3.68
N HIS A 93 2.38 -0.30 3.03
CA HIS A 93 3.69 0.34 2.94
C HIS A 93 3.86 1.01 1.58
N ILE A 94 4.75 2.00 1.53
CA ILE A 94 5.07 2.71 0.29
C ILE A 94 5.62 1.78 -0.80
N THR A 95 6.26 0.69 -0.43
CA THR A 95 6.77 -0.34 -1.34
C THR A 95 5.69 -1.01 -2.20
N SER A 96 4.41 -0.89 -1.84
CA SER A 96 3.28 -1.35 -2.65
C SER A 96 2.83 -0.33 -3.71
N LEU A 97 3.42 0.88 -3.74
CA LEU A 97 2.96 1.99 -4.59
C LEU A 97 2.92 1.63 -6.07
N ASP A 98 3.91 0.89 -6.57
CA ASP A 98 3.98 0.50 -7.98
C ASP A 98 2.74 -0.30 -8.41
N TYR A 99 2.32 -1.26 -7.58
CA TYR A 99 1.11 -2.02 -7.83
C TYR A 99 -0.16 -1.21 -7.63
N LEU A 100 -0.20 -0.37 -6.58
CA LEU A 100 -1.34 0.49 -6.33
C LEU A 100 -1.55 1.49 -7.49
N SER A 101 -0.48 2.07 -8.02
CA SER A 101 -0.56 3.06 -9.10
C SER A 101 -1.05 2.48 -10.42
N GLN A 102 -0.67 1.23 -10.71
CA GLN A 102 -1.09 0.53 -11.94
C GLN A 102 -2.58 0.18 -11.92
N TYR A 103 -3.12 -0.19 -10.76
CA TYR A 103 -4.48 -0.72 -10.64
C TYR A 103 -5.44 0.17 -9.86
N CYS A 104 -5.01 1.38 -9.47
CA CYS A 104 -5.84 2.30 -8.68
C CYS A 104 -7.12 2.70 -9.39
N ARG A 105 -8.19 2.82 -8.61
CA ARG A 105 -9.49 3.31 -9.09
C ARG A 105 -9.52 4.83 -9.19
N PHE A 106 -8.96 5.50 -8.20
CA PHE A 106 -9.03 6.95 -8.08
C PHE A 106 -7.65 7.55 -7.95
N LYS A 107 -7.45 8.68 -8.60
CA LYS A 107 -6.19 9.42 -8.66
C LYS A 107 -6.39 10.86 -8.22
N VAL A 108 -5.37 11.41 -7.58
CA VAL A 108 -5.28 12.82 -7.25
C VAL A 108 -3.95 13.35 -7.81
N TRP A 109 -3.99 14.39 -8.62
CA TRP A 109 -2.78 15.07 -9.10
C TRP A 109 -2.58 16.32 -8.26
N ILE A 110 -1.39 16.47 -7.71
CA ILE A 110 -1.02 17.63 -6.91
C ILE A 110 -0.06 18.55 -7.68
N LYS A 111 -0.13 19.84 -7.36
CA LYS A 111 0.72 20.86 -7.97
C LYS A 111 2.18 20.68 -7.55
N PRO A 112 3.16 21.07 -8.39
CA PRO A 112 4.58 20.95 -8.08
C PRO A 112 4.98 21.62 -6.74
N THR A 113 4.35 22.75 -6.43
CA THR A 113 4.58 23.49 -5.18
C THR A 113 4.16 22.74 -3.91
N ALA A 114 3.31 21.71 -4.05
CA ALA A 114 2.79 20.92 -2.96
C ALA A 114 3.48 19.56 -2.80
N GLU A 115 4.26 19.14 -3.80
CA GLU A 115 4.92 17.81 -3.79
C GLU A 115 5.84 17.62 -2.58
N MET A 116 6.69 18.60 -2.31
CA MET A 116 7.58 18.54 -1.15
C MET A 116 6.80 18.46 0.16
N SER A 117 5.72 19.24 0.30
CA SER A 117 4.88 19.20 1.49
C SER A 117 4.28 17.81 1.70
N PHE A 118 3.78 17.19 0.63
CA PHE A 118 3.24 15.82 0.69
C PHE A 118 4.31 14.79 1.04
N MET A 119 5.51 14.87 0.44
CA MET A 119 6.63 13.98 0.71
C MET A 119 7.27 14.16 2.10
N TYR A 120 6.87 15.19 2.85
CA TYR A 120 7.18 15.36 4.27
C TYR A 120 6.06 14.84 5.19
N GLY A 121 5.08 14.14 4.66
CA GLY A 121 4.01 13.51 5.44
C GLY A 121 2.78 14.40 5.69
N ASN A 122 2.68 15.56 5.03
CA ASN A 122 1.55 16.45 5.22
C ASN A 122 0.33 16.02 4.40
N HIS A 123 -0.85 16.33 4.91
CA HIS A 123 -2.11 16.08 4.21
C HIS A 123 -2.26 16.92 2.93
N VAL A 124 -3.04 16.42 1.99
CA VAL A 124 -3.33 17.16 0.75
C VAL A 124 -4.44 18.16 1.02
N LEU A 125 -4.12 19.45 0.89
CA LEU A 125 -5.07 20.55 1.00
C LEU A 125 -5.74 20.84 -0.34
N LYS A 126 -6.88 21.53 -0.32
CA LYS A 126 -7.57 21.95 -1.55
C LYS A 126 -6.68 22.80 -2.47
N ALA A 127 -5.89 23.71 -1.91
CA ALA A 127 -4.95 24.54 -2.66
C ALA A 127 -3.87 23.73 -3.39
N HIS A 128 -3.53 22.54 -2.86
CA HIS A 128 -2.52 21.63 -3.41
C HIS A 128 -3.03 20.83 -4.62
N VAL A 129 -4.35 20.60 -4.71
CA VAL A 129 -4.95 19.76 -5.75
C VAL A 129 -4.95 20.49 -7.09
N ALA A 130 -4.40 19.84 -8.11
CA ALA A 130 -4.53 20.26 -9.51
C ALA A 130 -5.74 19.57 -10.16
N LYS A 131 -5.88 18.26 -9.95
CA LYS A 131 -6.97 17.45 -10.50
C LYS A 131 -7.28 16.28 -9.54
N ILE A 132 -8.52 15.86 -9.49
CA ILE A 132 -9.00 14.67 -8.77
C ILE A 132 -9.94 13.89 -9.68
N SER A 133 -9.95 12.55 -9.56
CA SER A 133 -10.92 11.71 -10.26
C SER A 133 -12.35 12.08 -9.85
N GLU A 134 -13.23 12.36 -10.82
CA GLU A 134 -14.58 12.91 -10.59
C GLU A 134 -15.47 12.03 -9.72
N GLU A 135 -15.31 10.72 -9.82
CA GLU A 135 -16.09 9.72 -9.08
C GLU A 135 -15.50 9.31 -7.74
N ALA A 136 -14.45 9.98 -7.27
CA ALA A 136 -13.81 9.61 -6.00
C ALA A 136 -14.77 9.89 -4.82
N PRO A 137 -15.20 8.84 -4.09
CA PRO A 137 -16.08 9.00 -2.94
C PRO A 137 -15.30 9.43 -1.69
N GLU A 138 -16.01 9.70 -0.62
CA GLU A 138 -15.43 10.00 0.69
C GLU A 138 -14.87 8.71 1.33
N HIS A 139 -13.74 8.82 2.02
CA HIS A 139 -13.06 7.73 2.76
C HIS A 139 -12.54 6.56 1.92
N GLU A 140 -12.36 6.77 0.61
CA GLU A 140 -11.74 5.80 -0.28
C GLU A 140 -10.25 6.09 -0.50
N GLY A 141 -9.52 5.03 -0.89
CA GLY A 141 -8.10 5.14 -1.20
C GLY A 141 -7.85 5.79 -2.55
N VAL A 142 -6.91 6.73 -2.59
CA VAL A 142 -6.45 7.41 -3.80
C VAL A 142 -4.95 7.32 -3.91
N VAL A 143 -4.44 7.22 -5.12
CA VAL A 143 -3.01 7.35 -5.39
C VAL A 143 -2.74 8.79 -5.79
N VAL A 144 -1.69 9.36 -5.20
CA VAL A 144 -1.28 10.74 -5.41
C VAL A 144 -0.19 10.81 -6.46
N PHE A 145 -0.43 11.59 -7.51
CA PHE A 145 0.48 11.79 -8.64
C PHE A 145 1.00 13.22 -8.67
N SER A 146 2.21 13.39 -9.19
CA SER A 146 2.72 14.70 -9.60
C SER A 146 1.98 15.18 -10.84
N GLN A 147 1.57 16.45 -10.85
CA GLN A 147 0.95 17.06 -12.04
C GLN A 147 1.93 17.17 -13.20
N THR A 148 3.22 17.40 -12.93
CA THR A 148 4.24 17.68 -13.94
C THR A 148 4.77 16.41 -14.59
N SER A 149 5.11 15.40 -13.78
CA SER A 149 5.75 14.18 -14.25
C SER A 149 4.80 13.02 -14.48
N ASP A 150 3.56 13.15 -14.00
CA ASP A 150 2.56 12.05 -13.95
C ASP A 150 3.08 10.77 -13.25
N LEU A 151 4.04 10.96 -12.34
CA LEU A 151 4.58 9.87 -11.54
C LEU A 151 3.83 9.75 -10.20
N PRO A 152 3.60 8.53 -9.72
CA PRO A 152 3.01 8.31 -8.40
C PRO A 152 4.04 8.69 -7.31
N ILE A 153 3.64 9.51 -6.37
CA ILE A 153 4.48 9.98 -5.26
C ILE A 153 4.03 9.45 -3.90
N GLY A 154 2.86 8.82 -3.85
CA GLY A 154 2.34 8.21 -2.64
C GLY A 154 0.87 7.88 -2.75
N PHE A 155 0.26 7.59 -1.63
CA PHE A 155 -1.18 7.32 -1.57
C PHE A 155 -1.80 7.93 -0.31
N ALA A 156 -3.09 8.19 -0.40
CA ALA A 156 -3.87 8.89 0.61
C ALA A 156 -5.29 8.30 0.71
N VAL A 157 -6.07 8.80 1.64
CA VAL A 157 -7.51 8.49 1.77
C VAL A 157 -8.28 9.80 1.64
N THR A 158 -9.32 9.83 0.81
CA THR A 158 -10.15 11.02 0.62
C THR A 158 -10.83 11.43 1.93
N ALA A 159 -10.78 12.72 2.26
CA ALA A 159 -11.50 13.28 3.39
C ALA A 159 -12.95 13.64 3.03
N LYS A 160 -13.17 13.97 1.75
CA LYS A 160 -14.48 14.31 1.16
C LYS A 160 -14.57 13.75 -0.26
N SER A 161 -15.78 13.59 -0.78
CA SER A 161 -15.97 13.23 -2.17
C SER A 161 -15.42 14.29 -3.12
N ALA A 162 -15.10 13.92 -4.36
CA ALA A 162 -14.58 14.85 -5.36
C ALA A 162 -15.51 16.05 -5.58
N ALA A 163 -16.81 15.82 -5.66
CA ALA A 163 -17.81 16.86 -5.83
C ALA A 163 -17.89 17.82 -4.62
N ALA A 164 -17.79 17.31 -3.40
CA ALA A 164 -17.73 18.11 -2.19
C ALA A 164 -16.42 18.89 -2.07
N SER A 165 -15.30 18.28 -2.47
CA SER A 165 -13.97 18.89 -2.47
C SER A 165 -13.87 20.13 -3.35
N ALA A 166 -14.66 20.19 -4.42
CA ALA A 166 -14.68 21.36 -5.30
C ALA A 166 -15.13 22.65 -4.61
N LYS A 167 -15.98 22.55 -3.58
CA LYS A 167 -16.58 23.66 -2.84
C LYS A 167 -15.85 24.00 -1.54
N LEU A 168 -14.77 23.31 -1.20
CA LEU A 168 -14.01 23.52 0.04
C LEU A 168 -13.13 24.76 -0.03
N ASP A 169 -12.83 25.31 1.15
CA ASP A 169 -11.83 26.35 1.30
C ASP A 169 -10.43 25.88 0.88
N PRO A 170 -9.54 26.76 0.40
CA PRO A 170 -8.18 26.40 -0.02
C PRO A 170 -7.35 25.69 1.04
N THR A 171 -7.61 25.94 2.32
CA THR A 171 -6.92 25.35 3.47
C THR A 171 -7.55 24.04 3.98
N ALA A 172 -8.69 23.64 3.43
CA ALA A 172 -9.37 22.44 3.83
C ALA A 172 -8.63 21.18 3.33
N ILE A 173 -8.64 20.14 4.14
CA ILE A 173 -8.03 18.84 3.80
C ILE A 173 -8.94 18.11 2.80
N VAL A 174 -8.37 17.73 1.67
CA VAL A 174 -9.03 16.93 0.63
C VAL A 174 -8.70 15.45 0.77
N ALA A 175 -7.45 15.13 1.13
CA ALA A 175 -7.04 13.75 1.36
C ALA A 175 -6.04 13.65 2.52
N PHE A 176 -6.24 12.60 3.33
CA PHE A 176 -5.37 12.27 4.45
C PHE A 176 -4.18 11.47 3.95
N HIS A 177 -2.98 11.98 4.15
CA HIS A 177 -1.73 11.30 3.85
C HIS A 177 -1.68 9.91 4.52
N GLN A 178 -1.20 8.90 3.80
CA GLN A 178 -0.98 7.55 4.33
C GLN A 178 0.47 7.11 4.20
N ALA A 179 1.05 7.25 3.02
CA ALA A 179 2.45 6.97 2.74
C ALA A 179 2.94 7.75 1.52
N ASP A 180 4.23 8.03 1.47
CA ASP A 180 4.87 8.78 0.39
C ASP A 180 6.28 8.24 0.08
N VAL A 181 6.81 8.59 -1.10
CA VAL A 181 8.15 8.15 -1.53
C VAL A 181 9.29 8.74 -0.68
N GLY A 182 9.04 9.80 0.07
CA GLY A 182 10.01 10.37 1.01
C GLY A 182 10.37 9.42 2.16
N GLU A 183 9.51 8.43 2.45
CA GLU A 183 9.79 7.39 3.45
C GLU A 183 11.08 6.60 3.14
N TYR A 184 11.40 6.42 1.85
CA TYR A 184 12.67 5.77 1.45
C TYR A 184 13.91 6.56 1.88
N LEU A 185 13.79 7.89 1.96
CA LEU A 185 14.89 8.76 2.39
C LEU A 185 14.94 8.90 3.91
N ARG A 186 13.80 8.82 4.57
CA ARG A 186 13.69 8.91 6.03
C ARG A 186 13.97 7.58 6.75
N ASN A 187 14.09 6.47 6.01
CA ASN A 187 14.24 5.11 6.56
C ASN A 187 13.11 4.69 7.51
N GLU A 188 11.88 5.06 7.21
CA GLU A 188 10.69 4.78 8.00
C GLU A 188 10.03 3.43 7.67
#